data_2f588946a3b4ab78775c3e6ec4815619
#
_entry.id   2f588946a3b4ab78775c3e6ec4815619
#
_cell.length_a   1.000
_cell.length_b   1.000
_cell.length_c   1.000
_cell.angle_alpha   90.00
_cell.angle_beta   90.00
_cell.angle_gamma   90.00
#
_symmetry.space_group_name_H-M   'P 1'
#
loop_
_entity.id
_entity.type
_entity.pdbx_description
1 polymer ?
#
loop_
_entity_poly.entity_id
_entity_poly.type
_entity_poly.pdbx_seq_one_letter_code
_entity_poly.pdbx_strand_id
1 'polypeptide(L)'
;MKILVTGVLGQDGANMVEYLLEKTQAEIFGVIRRSSNPNFVNCKNFVSDKRFKFIYGDLSDGVSIDNIVKEVQPDYFINFAAQSFVGCSWEMPLQTFDTNATGVARCLEAIRKHKAKCRFYSAGSSEEFGDVVQTPQTIEHPLRPRSPYGASKAAARHIVKVYRESYNLYAVHGILFNHEGTKRGEEFVTRKITKGVARIKKAIESKNSFAPIELGNLDAKRDWSDSEDFVDGVWKMLNQETPKDYVLSSNETHSIREFVELAFKFAGIDGVWHGHGLSEEFSATTEYVNKNSLASSTLIKINPKFYRPAEVDLLL
;
A
#
# COMPACT_ATOMS: atom_id res chain seq x y z
N MET A 1 -23.97 8.59 11.41
CA MET A 1 -23.15 8.39 10.19
C MET A 1 -22.52 7.01 10.30
N LYS A 2 -22.63 6.21 9.25
CA LYS A 2 -22.04 4.87 9.18
C LYS A 2 -20.98 4.83 8.10
N ILE A 3 -19.82 4.29 8.40
CA ILE A 3 -18.68 4.20 7.47
C ILE A 3 -18.27 2.74 7.33
N LEU A 4 -18.22 2.25 6.10
CA LEU A 4 -17.74 0.93 5.76
C LEU A 4 -16.30 1.04 5.23
N VAL A 5 -15.36 0.30 5.80
CA VAL A 5 -13.95 0.30 5.39
C VAL A 5 -13.52 -1.13 5.08
N THR A 6 -13.00 -1.36 3.88
CA THR A 6 -12.36 -2.63 3.53
C THR A 6 -10.85 -2.54 3.69
N GLY A 7 -10.17 -3.68 3.82
CA GLY A 7 -8.71 -3.70 3.99
C GLY A 7 -8.23 -3.24 5.37
N VAL A 8 -9.08 -3.29 6.38
CA VAL A 8 -8.79 -2.78 7.75
C VAL A 8 -7.65 -3.49 8.48
N LEU A 9 -7.22 -4.66 8.03
CA LEU A 9 -6.04 -5.35 8.56
C LEU A 9 -4.73 -4.86 7.92
N GLY A 10 -4.82 -4.14 6.79
CA GLY A 10 -3.69 -3.51 6.12
C GLY A 10 -3.33 -2.16 6.73
N GLN A 11 -2.27 -1.53 6.19
CA GLN A 11 -1.78 -0.22 6.65
C GLN A 11 -2.86 0.86 6.53
N ASP A 12 -3.37 1.08 5.32
CA ASP A 12 -4.21 2.23 5.02
C ASP A 12 -5.60 2.10 5.64
N GLY A 13 -6.17 0.88 5.61
CA GLY A 13 -7.45 0.63 6.26
C GLY A 13 -7.39 0.80 7.78
N ALA A 14 -6.30 0.35 8.43
CA ALA A 14 -6.11 0.54 9.86
C ALA A 14 -5.88 2.01 10.23
N ASN A 15 -5.03 2.74 9.48
CA ASN A 15 -4.82 4.17 9.68
C ASN A 15 -6.10 4.97 9.46
N MET A 16 -6.91 4.61 8.44
CA MET A 16 -8.19 5.25 8.18
C MET A 16 -9.17 5.05 9.35
N VAL A 17 -9.24 3.85 9.92
CA VAL A 17 -10.12 3.60 11.08
C VAL A 17 -9.69 4.45 12.28
N GLU A 18 -8.40 4.50 12.60
CA GLU A 18 -7.88 5.35 13.67
C GLU A 18 -8.20 6.83 13.41
N TYR A 19 -7.94 7.31 12.20
CA TYR A 19 -8.25 8.67 11.77
C TYR A 19 -9.75 9.00 11.93
N LEU A 20 -10.63 8.12 11.47
CA LEU A 20 -12.08 8.34 11.53
C LEU A 20 -12.61 8.33 12.97
N LEU A 21 -12.07 7.47 13.84
CA LEU A 21 -12.44 7.44 15.26
C LEU A 21 -12.00 8.71 15.98
N GLU A 22 -10.88 9.31 15.59
CA GLU A 22 -10.40 10.59 16.13
C GLU A 22 -11.21 11.77 15.59
N LYS A 23 -11.43 11.84 14.28
CA LYS A 23 -12.01 13.03 13.61
C LYS A 23 -13.53 13.03 13.54
N THR A 24 -14.19 11.90 13.82
CA THR A 24 -15.66 11.78 13.65
C THR A 24 -16.31 11.06 14.83
N GLN A 25 -17.64 11.12 14.89
CA GLN A 25 -18.47 10.30 15.79
C GLN A 25 -19.16 9.15 15.04
N ALA A 26 -18.60 8.68 13.92
CA ALA A 26 -19.20 7.66 13.10
C ALA A 26 -19.15 6.27 13.76
N GLU A 27 -20.12 5.44 13.43
CA GLU A 27 -20.05 3.98 13.58
C GLU A 27 -19.30 3.41 12.39
N ILE A 28 -18.22 2.64 12.65
CA ILE A 28 -17.30 2.16 11.64
C ILE A 28 -17.39 0.63 11.54
N PHE A 29 -17.60 0.14 10.33
CA PHE A 29 -17.65 -1.28 10.01
C PHE A 29 -16.42 -1.67 9.20
N GLY A 30 -15.55 -2.50 9.78
CA GLY A 30 -14.34 -2.98 9.14
C GLY A 30 -14.56 -4.33 8.47
N VAL A 31 -14.46 -4.37 7.14
CA VAL A 31 -14.62 -5.63 6.40
C VAL A 31 -13.36 -6.46 6.47
N ILE A 32 -13.49 -7.72 6.91
CA ILE A 32 -12.42 -8.70 6.96
C ILE A 32 -12.82 -9.98 6.24
N ARG A 33 -11.85 -10.59 5.56
CA ARG A 33 -12.05 -11.93 4.99
C ARG A 33 -12.01 -13.00 6.06
N ARG A 34 -12.77 -14.07 5.88
CA ARG A 34 -12.65 -15.25 6.73
C ARG A 34 -11.27 -15.90 6.52
N SER A 35 -10.48 -15.94 7.56
CA SER A 35 -9.18 -16.62 7.60
C SER A 35 -9.07 -17.44 8.87
N SER A 36 -8.34 -18.57 8.81
CA SER A 36 -8.02 -19.38 9.99
C SER A 36 -7.02 -18.66 10.92
N ASN A 37 -6.19 -17.79 10.34
CA ASN A 37 -5.11 -17.07 11.02
C ASN A 37 -5.14 -15.57 10.66
N PRO A 38 -6.15 -14.80 11.08
CA PRO A 38 -6.22 -13.37 10.80
C PRO A 38 -5.12 -12.62 11.57
N ASN A 39 -4.46 -11.67 10.91
CA ASN A 39 -3.46 -10.83 11.55
C ASN A 39 -4.09 -9.50 12.01
N PHE A 40 -4.35 -9.37 13.30
CA PHE A 40 -4.92 -8.17 13.93
C PHE A 40 -3.87 -7.18 14.45
N VAL A 41 -2.59 -7.34 14.10
CA VAL A 41 -1.51 -6.52 14.67
C VAL A 41 -1.74 -5.01 14.45
N ASN A 42 -2.29 -4.62 13.30
CA ASN A 42 -2.58 -3.23 12.96
C ASN A 42 -3.88 -2.69 13.60
N CYS A 43 -4.70 -3.55 14.20
CA CYS A 43 -6.00 -3.15 14.76
C CYS A 43 -5.98 -2.93 16.27
N LYS A 44 -4.83 -3.10 16.93
CA LYS A 44 -4.70 -3.10 18.39
C LYS A 44 -5.25 -1.84 19.06
N ASN A 45 -5.10 -0.69 18.41
CA ASN A 45 -5.48 0.60 18.99
C ASN A 45 -6.98 0.87 18.96
N PHE A 46 -7.74 0.17 18.11
CA PHE A 46 -9.15 0.47 17.90
C PHE A 46 -10.10 -0.72 18.01
N VAL A 47 -9.59 -1.94 18.09
CA VAL A 47 -10.44 -3.16 18.10
C VAL A 47 -11.45 -3.18 19.26
N SER A 48 -11.17 -2.50 20.37
CA SER A 48 -12.06 -2.39 21.55
C SER A 48 -12.90 -1.10 21.59
N ASP A 49 -12.80 -0.22 20.61
CA ASP A 49 -13.67 0.97 20.53
C ASP A 49 -15.11 0.54 20.24
N LYS A 50 -16.07 1.02 21.02
CA LYS A 50 -17.50 0.67 20.90
C LYS A 50 -18.14 1.08 19.59
N ARG A 51 -17.53 2.04 18.88
CA ARG A 51 -17.97 2.54 17.57
C ARG A 51 -17.44 1.71 16.42
N PHE A 52 -16.50 0.77 16.67
CA PHE A 52 -15.91 -0.08 15.65
C PHE A 52 -16.45 -1.52 15.74
N LYS A 53 -16.76 -2.10 14.58
CA LYS A 53 -17.20 -3.50 14.47
C LYS A 53 -16.59 -4.17 13.25
N PHE A 54 -16.12 -5.41 13.40
CA PHE A 54 -15.78 -6.25 12.25
C PHE A 54 -17.02 -6.85 11.61
N ILE A 55 -17.00 -6.94 10.26
CA ILE A 55 -17.99 -7.66 9.47
C ILE A 55 -17.27 -8.55 8.45
N TYR A 56 -17.75 -9.78 8.23
CA TYR A 56 -17.16 -10.68 7.26
C TYR A 56 -17.63 -10.39 5.85
N GLY A 57 -16.66 -10.26 4.90
CA GLY A 57 -16.92 -10.10 3.49
C GLY A 57 -15.65 -10.25 2.66
N ASP A 58 -15.81 -10.54 1.39
CA ASP A 58 -14.70 -10.69 0.43
C ASP A 58 -15.06 -9.98 -0.88
N LEU A 59 -14.12 -9.19 -1.44
CA LEU A 59 -14.33 -8.52 -2.74
C LEU A 59 -14.52 -9.51 -3.89
N SER A 60 -14.05 -10.74 -3.75
CA SER A 60 -14.28 -11.83 -4.73
C SER A 60 -15.66 -12.46 -4.60
N ASP A 61 -16.39 -12.20 -3.51
CA ASP A 61 -17.75 -12.68 -3.25
C ASP A 61 -18.77 -11.54 -3.31
N GLY A 62 -19.43 -11.39 -4.47
CA GLY A 62 -20.43 -10.35 -4.69
C GLY A 62 -21.64 -10.46 -3.77
N VAL A 63 -21.99 -11.67 -3.33
CA VAL A 63 -23.13 -11.88 -2.41
C VAL A 63 -22.82 -11.31 -1.04
N SER A 64 -21.60 -11.54 -0.52
CA SER A 64 -21.19 -10.99 0.77
C SER A 64 -21.18 -9.46 0.76
N ILE A 65 -20.66 -8.83 -0.30
CA ILE A 65 -20.62 -7.37 -0.45
C ILE A 65 -22.03 -6.78 -0.59
N ASP A 66 -22.89 -7.40 -1.41
CA ASP A 66 -24.29 -6.98 -1.58
C ASP A 66 -25.03 -6.97 -0.23
N ASN A 67 -24.90 -8.07 0.53
CA ASN A 67 -25.53 -8.20 1.86
C ASN A 67 -24.99 -7.17 2.86
N ILE A 68 -23.67 -6.94 2.91
CA ILE A 68 -23.06 -5.93 3.80
C ILE A 68 -23.61 -4.54 3.51
N VAL A 69 -23.64 -4.11 2.25
CA VAL A 69 -24.15 -2.78 1.90
C VAL A 69 -25.63 -2.65 2.20
N LYS A 70 -26.44 -3.71 1.94
CA LYS A 70 -27.85 -3.77 2.26
C LYS A 70 -28.12 -3.65 3.76
N GLU A 71 -27.34 -4.33 4.60
CA GLU A 71 -27.50 -4.35 6.06
C GLU A 71 -26.97 -3.08 6.71
N VAL A 72 -25.75 -2.67 6.39
CA VAL A 72 -25.07 -1.53 7.01
C VAL A 72 -25.68 -0.21 6.56
N GLN A 73 -26.09 -0.08 5.30
CA GLN A 73 -26.56 1.18 4.68
C GLN A 73 -25.55 2.32 4.87
N PRO A 74 -24.27 2.15 4.42
CA PRO A 74 -23.21 3.08 4.75
C PRO A 74 -23.38 4.45 4.09
N ASP A 75 -23.06 5.52 4.82
CA ASP A 75 -22.97 6.86 4.26
C ASP A 75 -21.67 7.06 3.47
N TYR A 76 -20.60 6.35 3.89
CA TYR A 76 -19.31 6.29 3.23
C TYR A 76 -18.85 4.84 3.09
N PHE A 77 -18.31 4.51 1.92
CA PHE A 77 -17.68 3.21 1.67
C PHE A 77 -16.25 3.45 1.17
N ILE A 78 -15.25 3.16 2.00
CA ILE A 78 -13.83 3.38 1.72
C ILE A 78 -13.18 2.04 1.41
N ASN A 79 -12.79 1.84 0.14
CA ASN A 79 -12.24 0.57 -0.33
C ASN A 79 -10.71 0.63 -0.47
N PHE A 80 -10.00 0.11 0.54
CA PHE A 80 -8.56 -0.15 0.50
C PHE A 80 -8.22 -1.61 0.23
N ALA A 81 -9.20 -2.53 0.30
CA ALA A 81 -8.91 -3.94 0.05
C ALA A 81 -8.45 -4.17 -1.38
N ALA A 82 -7.34 -4.85 -1.53
CA ALA A 82 -6.73 -5.22 -2.80
C ALA A 82 -5.79 -6.41 -2.62
N GLN A 83 -5.46 -7.11 -3.72
CA GLN A 83 -4.18 -7.78 -3.84
C GLN A 83 -3.17 -6.69 -4.20
N SER A 84 -2.35 -6.24 -3.23
CA SER A 84 -1.54 -5.03 -3.33
C SER A 84 -0.05 -5.29 -3.61
N PHE A 85 0.41 -6.54 -3.52
CA PHE A 85 1.79 -6.89 -3.79
C PHE A 85 2.02 -7.10 -5.28
N VAL A 86 2.67 -6.13 -5.95
CA VAL A 86 2.91 -6.13 -7.40
C VAL A 86 3.60 -7.40 -7.86
N GLY A 87 4.64 -7.87 -7.12
CA GLY A 87 5.38 -9.10 -7.47
C GLY A 87 4.48 -10.33 -7.61
N CYS A 88 3.56 -10.53 -6.67
CA CYS A 88 2.62 -11.66 -6.70
C CYS A 88 1.63 -11.60 -7.87
N SER A 89 1.38 -10.41 -8.44
CA SER A 89 0.42 -10.28 -9.55
C SER A 89 0.84 -11.03 -10.82
N TRP A 90 2.13 -11.29 -10.99
CA TRP A 90 2.65 -12.08 -12.10
C TRP A 90 2.33 -13.59 -11.95
N GLU A 91 2.30 -14.07 -10.72
CA GLU A 91 1.96 -15.47 -10.41
C GLU A 91 0.44 -15.70 -10.33
N MET A 92 -0.31 -14.67 -9.92
CA MET A 92 -1.76 -14.73 -9.66
C MET A 92 -2.53 -13.63 -10.41
N PRO A 93 -2.40 -13.51 -11.76
CA PRO A 93 -2.95 -12.37 -12.49
C PRO A 93 -4.49 -12.34 -12.47
N LEU A 94 -5.15 -13.49 -12.57
CA LEU A 94 -6.63 -13.56 -12.58
C LEU A 94 -7.21 -13.18 -11.22
N GLN A 95 -6.65 -13.68 -10.12
CA GLN A 95 -7.08 -13.31 -8.77
C GLN A 95 -6.83 -11.83 -8.50
N THR A 96 -5.69 -11.31 -8.93
CA THR A 96 -5.36 -9.88 -8.82
C THR A 96 -6.41 -9.04 -9.53
N PHE A 97 -6.76 -9.40 -10.77
CA PHE A 97 -7.75 -8.67 -11.55
C PHE A 97 -9.15 -8.79 -10.94
N ASP A 98 -9.56 -9.99 -10.53
CA ASP A 98 -10.87 -10.21 -9.91
C ASP A 98 -11.04 -9.42 -8.61
N THR A 99 -10.04 -9.41 -7.75
CA THR A 99 -10.09 -8.65 -6.49
C THR A 99 -10.06 -7.14 -6.74
N ASN A 100 -9.13 -6.66 -7.58
CA ASN A 100 -8.84 -5.22 -7.69
C ASN A 100 -9.78 -4.48 -8.64
N ALA A 101 -10.22 -5.11 -9.73
CA ALA A 101 -11.10 -4.50 -10.73
C ALA A 101 -12.56 -4.96 -10.55
N THR A 102 -12.82 -6.26 -10.64
CA THR A 102 -14.17 -6.80 -10.53
C THR A 102 -14.74 -6.59 -9.12
N GLY A 103 -13.89 -6.68 -8.08
CA GLY A 103 -14.26 -6.38 -6.70
C GLY A 103 -14.76 -4.95 -6.52
N VAL A 104 -14.12 -3.97 -7.18
CA VAL A 104 -14.59 -2.57 -7.19
C VAL A 104 -15.96 -2.46 -7.87
N ALA A 105 -16.18 -3.15 -9.00
CA ALA A 105 -17.48 -3.18 -9.67
C ALA A 105 -18.57 -3.79 -8.76
N ARG A 106 -18.26 -4.86 -8.02
CA ARG A 106 -19.20 -5.46 -7.04
C ARG A 106 -19.59 -4.47 -5.94
N CYS A 107 -18.62 -3.70 -5.41
CA CYS A 107 -18.90 -2.64 -4.43
C CYS A 107 -19.85 -1.57 -5.01
N LEU A 108 -19.56 -1.08 -6.20
CA LEU A 108 -20.34 -0.05 -6.88
C LEU A 108 -21.76 -0.54 -7.21
N GLU A 109 -21.93 -1.79 -7.66
CA GLU A 109 -23.24 -2.38 -7.89
C GLU A 109 -24.05 -2.51 -6.61
N ALA A 110 -23.45 -2.95 -5.50
CA ALA A 110 -24.11 -3.04 -4.21
C ALA A 110 -24.57 -1.65 -3.73
N ILE A 111 -23.72 -0.61 -3.89
CA ILE A 111 -24.06 0.77 -3.56
C ILE A 111 -25.21 1.27 -4.44
N ARG A 112 -25.13 1.05 -5.75
CA ARG A 112 -26.17 1.46 -6.71
C ARG A 112 -27.53 0.87 -6.36
N LYS A 113 -27.57 -0.41 -5.96
CA LYS A 113 -28.79 -1.13 -5.59
C LYS A 113 -29.37 -0.69 -4.25
N HIS A 114 -28.52 -0.52 -3.24
CA HIS A 114 -28.99 -0.44 -1.85
C HIS A 114 -28.80 0.93 -1.19
N LYS A 115 -27.80 1.72 -1.63
CA LYS A 115 -27.44 3.00 -1.00
C LYS A 115 -26.84 3.98 -2.00
N ALA A 116 -27.55 4.35 -3.06
CA ALA A 116 -27.05 5.22 -4.14
C ALA A 116 -26.51 6.59 -3.68
N LYS A 117 -26.84 7.04 -2.47
CA LYS A 117 -26.28 8.26 -1.86
C LYS A 117 -24.98 8.04 -1.09
N CYS A 118 -24.48 6.80 -1.01
CA CYS A 118 -23.19 6.48 -0.38
C CYS A 118 -22.05 7.16 -1.12
N ARG A 119 -21.11 7.76 -0.39
CA ARG A 119 -19.85 8.27 -0.96
C ARG A 119 -18.84 7.16 -1.00
N PHE A 120 -18.42 6.78 -2.20
CA PHE A 120 -17.52 5.66 -2.44
C PHE A 120 -16.11 6.15 -2.79
N TYR A 121 -15.11 5.54 -2.17
CA TYR A 121 -13.70 5.71 -2.50
C TYR A 121 -13.08 4.39 -2.99
N SER A 122 -12.34 4.46 -4.08
CA SER A 122 -11.52 3.36 -4.61
C SER A 122 -10.04 3.73 -4.55
N ALA A 123 -9.25 2.92 -3.87
CA ALA A 123 -7.79 3.08 -3.82
C ALA A 123 -7.16 2.65 -5.15
N GLY A 124 -6.68 3.62 -5.91
CA GLY A 124 -5.83 3.45 -7.08
C GLY A 124 -4.36 3.34 -6.73
N SER A 125 -3.50 3.42 -7.75
CA SER A 125 -2.05 3.30 -7.60
C SER A 125 -1.32 4.03 -8.72
N SER A 126 -0.16 4.61 -8.44
CA SER A 126 0.76 5.15 -9.44
C SER A 126 1.21 4.11 -10.49
N GLU A 127 1.13 2.81 -10.17
CA GLU A 127 1.39 1.71 -11.12
C GLU A 127 0.39 1.68 -12.31
N GLU A 128 -0.73 2.44 -12.24
CA GLU A 128 -1.65 2.65 -13.35
C GLU A 128 -0.99 3.43 -14.49
N PHE A 129 -0.08 4.35 -14.17
CA PHE A 129 0.67 5.13 -15.15
C PHE A 129 1.66 4.26 -15.93
N GLY A 130 2.34 3.34 -15.24
CA GLY A 130 3.22 2.33 -15.81
C GLY A 130 4.39 2.93 -16.60
N ASP A 131 4.34 2.84 -17.93
CA ASP A 131 5.35 3.38 -18.83
C ASP A 131 5.14 4.89 -18.98
N VAL A 132 5.85 5.65 -18.15
CA VAL A 132 5.67 7.10 -17.96
C VAL A 132 6.17 7.88 -19.19
N VAL A 133 5.33 8.77 -19.73
CA VAL A 133 5.67 9.60 -20.88
C VAL A 133 5.96 11.06 -20.53
N GLN A 134 5.58 11.48 -19.33
CA GLN A 134 5.91 12.80 -18.76
C GLN A 134 5.94 12.75 -17.25
N THR A 135 6.71 13.65 -16.64
CA THR A 135 6.77 13.88 -15.19
C THR A 135 6.56 15.36 -14.88
N PRO A 136 5.88 15.72 -13.80
CA PRO A 136 5.13 14.80 -12.89
C PRO A 136 3.90 14.21 -13.58
N GLN A 137 3.45 13.03 -13.11
CA GLN A 137 2.22 12.44 -13.61
C GLN A 137 1.01 13.16 -13.00
N THR A 138 0.15 13.64 -13.90
CA THR A 138 -1.13 14.25 -13.52
C THR A 138 -2.29 13.31 -13.80
N ILE A 139 -3.50 13.72 -13.41
CA ILE A 139 -4.73 12.97 -13.71
C ILE A 139 -4.95 12.76 -15.23
N GLU A 140 -4.39 13.62 -16.08
CA GLU A 140 -4.50 13.56 -17.55
C GLU A 140 -3.43 12.66 -18.19
N HIS A 141 -2.45 12.18 -17.40
CA HIS A 141 -1.43 11.27 -17.90
C HIS A 141 -2.06 9.96 -18.41
N PRO A 142 -1.68 9.46 -19.58
CA PRO A 142 -2.22 8.22 -20.12
C PRO A 142 -1.87 7.02 -19.23
N LEU A 143 -2.80 6.07 -19.10
CA LEU A 143 -2.59 4.84 -18.35
C LEU A 143 -1.90 3.81 -19.26
N ARG A 144 -0.68 3.41 -18.88
CA ARG A 144 0.18 2.48 -19.63
C ARG A 144 0.77 1.40 -18.69
N PRO A 145 -0.09 0.68 -17.93
CA PRO A 145 0.36 -0.24 -16.89
C PRO A 145 1.30 -1.31 -17.44
N ARG A 146 2.30 -1.69 -16.63
CA ARG A 146 3.32 -2.68 -16.97
C ARG A 146 3.27 -3.95 -16.13
N SER A 147 2.24 -4.08 -15.30
CA SER A 147 2.02 -5.26 -14.46
C SER A 147 0.53 -5.63 -14.45
N PRO A 148 0.18 -6.90 -14.17
CA PRO A 148 -1.22 -7.30 -13.96
C PRO A 148 -1.88 -6.49 -12.83
N TYR A 149 -1.12 -6.13 -11.79
CA TYR A 149 -1.58 -5.23 -10.72
C TYR A 149 -1.94 -3.85 -11.25
N GLY A 150 -1.02 -3.18 -11.96
CA GLY A 150 -1.28 -1.86 -12.54
C GLY A 150 -2.47 -1.89 -13.52
N ALA A 151 -2.57 -2.92 -14.37
CA ALA A 151 -3.69 -3.10 -15.28
C ALA A 151 -5.02 -3.24 -14.52
N SER A 152 -5.06 -4.00 -13.42
CA SER A 152 -6.26 -4.15 -12.60
C SER A 152 -6.70 -2.85 -11.92
N LYS A 153 -5.75 -2.03 -11.48
CA LYS A 153 -6.01 -0.71 -10.89
C LYS A 153 -6.50 0.30 -11.94
N ALA A 154 -5.90 0.32 -13.12
CA ALA A 154 -6.36 1.12 -14.25
C ALA A 154 -7.80 0.75 -14.67
N ALA A 155 -8.13 -0.54 -14.74
CA ALA A 155 -9.49 -1.01 -14.97
C ALA A 155 -10.46 -0.51 -13.90
N ALA A 156 -10.08 -0.57 -12.61
CA ALA A 156 -10.89 -0.05 -11.50
C ALA A 156 -11.18 1.45 -11.67
N ARG A 157 -10.18 2.27 -12.05
CA ARG A 157 -10.38 3.70 -12.34
C ARG A 157 -11.46 3.92 -13.39
N HIS A 158 -11.40 3.19 -14.52
CA HIS A 158 -12.39 3.31 -15.58
C HIS A 158 -13.80 2.89 -15.11
N ILE A 159 -13.91 1.82 -14.33
CA ILE A 159 -15.18 1.39 -13.75
C ILE A 159 -15.76 2.46 -12.82
N VAL A 160 -14.95 3.02 -11.92
CA VAL A 160 -15.38 4.11 -11.02
C VAL A 160 -15.89 5.30 -11.84
N LYS A 161 -15.18 5.70 -12.90
CA LYS A 161 -15.61 6.78 -13.78
C LYS A 161 -16.95 6.48 -14.46
N VAL A 162 -17.14 5.28 -15.00
CA VAL A 162 -18.42 4.88 -15.63
C VAL A 162 -19.57 4.97 -14.64
N TYR A 163 -19.41 4.47 -13.41
CA TYR A 163 -20.48 4.51 -12.42
C TYR A 163 -20.79 5.94 -11.94
N ARG A 164 -19.78 6.77 -11.83
CA ARG A 164 -19.94 8.20 -11.51
C ARG A 164 -20.75 8.94 -12.59
N GLU A 165 -20.39 8.75 -13.86
CA GLU A 165 -20.96 9.49 -14.98
C GLU A 165 -22.30 8.93 -15.46
N SER A 166 -22.47 7.59 -15.48
CA SER A 166 -23.66 6.95 -16.02
C SER A 166 -24.75 6.70 -15.00
N TYR A 167 -24.41 6.49 -13.72
CA TYR A 167 -25.38 6.23 -12.65
C TYR A 167 -25.44 7.34 -11.60
N ASN A 168 -24.73 8.45 -11.82
CA ASN A 168 -24.69 9.59 -10.90
C ASN A 168 -24.34 9.20 -9.46
N LEU A 169 -23.44 8.23 -9.28
CA LEU A 169 -22.93 7.86 -7.96
C LEU A 169 -21.84 8.83 -7.52
N TYR A 170 -21.79 9.14 -6.23
CA TYR A 170 -20.65 9.84 -5.68
C TYR A 170 -19.48 8.83 -5.53
N ALA A 171 -18.67 8.70 -6.56
CA ALA A 171 -17.57 7.74 -6.61
C ALA A 171 -16.24 8.44 -6.97
N VAL A 172 -15.24 8.29 -6.09
CA VAL A 172 -13.92 8.90 -6.17
C VAL A 172 -12.89 7.81 -6.38
N HIS A 173 -11.92 8.06 -7.28
CA HIS A 173 -10.74 7.22 -7.44
C HIS A 173 -9.49 8.05 -7.10
N GLY A 174 -8.69 7.56 -6.14
CA GLY A 174 -7.44 8.19 -5.75
C GLY A 174 -6.25 7.41 -6.29
N ILE A 175 -5.47 8.00 -7.20
CA ILE A 175 -4.21 7.44 -7.68
C ILE A 175 -3.16 7.79 -6.64
N LEU A 176 -2.84 6.81 -5.79
CA LEU A 176 -1.91 6.97 -4.70
C LEU A 176 -0.50 6.58 -5.13
N PHE A 177 0.45 7.46 -4.87
CA PHE A 177 1.86 7.12 -4.93
C PHE A 177 2.27 6.29 -3.71
N ASN A 178 3.53 5.90 -3.60
CA ASN A 178 3.97 5.06 -2.51
C ASN A 178 3.85 5.81 -1.17
N HIS A 179 3.28 5.17 -0.20
CA HIS A 179 3.13 5.71 1.14
C HIS A 179 3.37 4.62 2.17
N GLU A 180 4.15 4.95 3.15
CA GLU A 180 4.74 3.99 4.07
C GLU A 180 4.44 4.38 5.51
N GLY A 181 4.53 3.43 6.41
CA GLY A 181 4.33 3.67 7.83
C GLY A 181 4.64 2.43 8.67
N THR A 182 4.42 2.54 9.96
CA THR A 182 4.71 1.47 10.93
C THR A 182 3.85 0.22 10.73
N LYS A 183 2.71 0.36 10.03
CA LYS A 183 1.75 -0.72 9.75
C LYS A 183 1.97 -1.39 8.38
N ARG A 184 3.04 -1.02 7.64
CA ARG A 184 3.34 -1.60 6.33
C ARG A 184 3.61 -3.10 6.40
N GLY A 185 3.16 -3.87 5.40
CA GLY A 185 3.44 -5.30 5.27
C GLY A 185 4.93 -5.60 5.10
N GLU A 186 5.39 -6.73 5.64
CA GLU A 186 6.82 -7.08 5.67
C GLU A 186 7.40 -7.45 4.30
N GLU A 187 6.54 -7.79 3.35
CA GLU A 187 6.89 -8.09 1.95
C GLU A 187 7.28 -6.84 1.16
N PHE A 188 6.91 -5.64 1.62
CA PHE A 188 7.25 -4.39 0.96
C PHE A 188 8.67 -3.94 1.30
N VAL A 189 9.36 -3.36 0.31
CA VAL A 189 10.80 -3.07 0.37
C VAL A 189 11.19 -2.20 1.56
N THR A 190 10.44 -1.17 1.88
CA THR A 190 10.70 -0.27 3.01
C THR A 190 10.65 -1.00 4.35
N ARG A 191 9.59 -1.79 4.57
CA ARG A 191 9.45 -2.59 5.79
C ARG A 191 10.47 -3.72 5.87
N LYS A 192 10.76 -4.37 4.75
CA LYS A 192 11.82 -5.38 4.65
C LYS A 192 13.17 -4.82 5.07
N ILE A 193 13.53 -3.61 4.61
CA ILE A 193 14.78 -2.93 4.97
C ILE A 193 14.76 -2.59 6.46
N THR A 194 13.76 -1.88 6.96
CA THR A 194 13.74 -1.41 8.37
C THR A 194 13.73 -2.57 9.38
N LYS A 195 12.97 -3.63 9.11
CA LYS A 195 13.02 -4.84 9.94
C LYS A 195 14.37 -5.58 9.84
N GLY A 196 14.93 -5.65 8.64
CA GLY A 196 16.24 -6.25 8.40
C GLY A 196 17.34 -5.52 9.16
N VAL A 197 17.34 -4.17 9.11
CA VAL A 197 18.28 -3.32 9.86
C VAL A 197 18.14 -3.53 11.37
N ALA A 198 16.89 -3.52 11.87
CA ALA A 198 16.63 -3.77 13.30
C ALA A 198 17.12 -5.16 13.75
N ARG A 199 16.92 -6.20 12.91
CA ARG A 199 17.40 -7.57 13.15
C ARG A 199 18.94 -7.61 13.19
N ILE A 200 19.61 -6.96 12.23
CA ILE A 200 21.08 -6.89 12.17
C ILE A 200 21.61 -6.14 13.39
N LYS A 201 21.05 -4.98 13.74
CA LYS A 201 21.46 -4.22 14.92
C LYS A 201 21.36 -5.05 16.20
N LYS A 202 20.24 -5.73 16.41
CA LYS A 202 20.03 -6.61 17.57
C LYS A 202 21.04 -7.76 17.61
N ALA A 203 21.37 -8.35 16.45
CA ALA A 203 22.37 -9.41 16.37
C ALA A 203 23.76 -8.90 16.75
N ILE A 204 24.15 -7.72 16.25
CA ILE A 204 25.42 -7.07 16.59
C ILE A 204 25.51 -6.81 18.10
N GLU A 205 24.49 -6.19 18.70
CA GLU A 205 24.43 -5.89 20.14
C GLU A 205 24.52 -7.18 21.00
N SER A 206 23.95 -8.28 20.50
CA SER A 206 23.98 -9.58 21.17
C SER A 206 25.20 -10.44 20.80
N LYS A 207 26.14 -9.92 20.01
CA LYS A 207 27.33 -10.65 19.50
C LYS A 207 26.98 -11.93 18.73
N ASN A 208 25.84 -11.95 18.06
CA ASN A 208 25.37 -13.06 17.23
C ASN A 208 25.69 -12.80 15.75
N SER A 209 25.81 -13.88 14.97
CA SER A 209 25.86 -13.80 13.51
C SER A 209 24.53 -13.32 12.93
N PHE A 210 24.57 -12.72 11.76
CA PHE A 210 23.39 -12.32 11.00
C PHE A 210 23.55 -12.62 9.51
N ALA A 211 22.42 -12.83 8.83
CA ALA A 211 22.38 -12.88 7.38
C ALA A 211 22.13 -11.47 6.82
N PRO A 212 22.76 -11.09 5.70
CA PRO A 212 22.50 -9.82 5.03
C PRO A 212 21.05 -9.72 4.55
N ILE A 213 20.59 -8.50 4.29
CA ILE A 213 19.31 -8.26 3.65
C ILE A 213 19.51 -8.41 2.14
N GLU A 214 18.64 -9.17 1.48
CA GLU A 214 18.71 -9.37 0.03
C GLU A 214 17.72 -8.42 -0.67
N LEU A 215 18.21 -7.63 -1.63
CA LEU A 215 17.41 -6.66 -2.39
C LEU A 215 17.58 -6.89 -3.91
N GLY A 216 16.72 -6.28 -4.71
CA GLY A 216 16.83 -6.25 -6.17
C GLY A 216 17.45 -4.94 -6.67
N ASN A 217 16.74 -4.23 -7.58
CA ASN A 217 17.18 -2.97 -8.16
C ASN A 217 17.25 -1.87 -7.10
N LEU A 218 18.46 -1.39 -6.80
CA LEU A 218 18.70 -0.33 -5.82
C LEU A 218 18.43 1.08 -6.36
N ASP A 219 18.45 1.25 -7.67
CA ASP A 219 18.39 2.56 -8.32
C ASP A 219 16.95 2.95 -8.72
N ALA A 220 15.99 2.02 -8.53
CA ALA A 220 14.57 2.32 -8.71
C ALA A 220 14.14 3.45 -7.77
N LYS A 221 13.51 4.47 -8.36
CA LYS A 221 13.05 5.67 -7.63
C LYS A 221 11.55 5.63 -7.42
N ARG A 222 11.12 6.07 -6.25
CA ARG A 222 9.71 6.19 -5.88
C ARG A 222 9.48 7.48 -5.11
N ASP A 223 8.32 8.07 -5.32
CA ASP A 223 7.74 9.05 -4.41
C ASP A 223 7.23 8.28 -3.18
N TRP A 224 7.82 8.53 -2.03
CA TRP A 224 7.40 7.95 -0.76
C TRP A 224 6.93 9.02 0.21
N SER A 225 5.73 8.82 0.74
CA SER A 225 5.11 9.71 1.73
C SER A 225 4.69 8.94 2.98
N ASP A 226 4.16 9.65 3.98
CA ASP A 226 3.55 9.04 5.15
C ASP A 226 2.12 8.56 4.85
N SER A 227 1.82 7.35 5.27
CA SER A 227 0.49 6.75 5.09
C SER A 227 -0.61 7.44 5.90
N GLU A 228 -0.28 8.12 6.98
CA GLU A 228 -1.25 8.89 7.79
C GLU A 228 -1.70 10.16 7.04
N ASP A 229 -0.78 10.84 6.35
CA ASP A 229 -1.13 11.97 5.46
C ASP A 229 -2.03 11.53 4.30
N PHE A 230 -1.81 10.30 3.80
CA PHE A 230 -2.61 9.77 2.70
C PHE A 230 -4.05 9.47 3.12
N VAL A 231 -4.30 8.95 4.31
CA VAL A 231 -5.69 8.75 4.78
C VAL A 231 -6.43 10.06 5.04
N ASP A 232 -5.74 11.11 5.52
CA ASP A 232 -6.29 12.45 5.60
C ASP A 232 -6.66 13.01 4.21
N GLY A 233 -5.77 12.82 3.23
CA GLY A 233 -6.02 13.16 1.82
C GLY A 233 -7.25 12.44 1.26
N VAL A 234 -7.38 11.14 1.50
CA VAL A 234 -8.56 10.34 1.08
C VAL A 234 -9.85 10.85 1.71
N TRP A 235 -9.83 11.20 3.00
CA TRP A 235 -10.99 11.77 3.67
C TRP A 235 -11.39 13.12 3.07
N LYS A 236 -10.41 13.98 2.76
CA LYS A 236 -10.63 15.26 2.07
C LYS A 236 -11.22 15.09 0.67
N MET A 237 -10.73 14.09 -0.12
CA MET A 237 -11.28 13.76 -1.45
C MET A 237 -12.77 13.37 -1.37
N LEU A 238 -13.14 12.56 -0.38
CA LEU A 238 -14.50 12.09 -0.19
C LEU A 238 -15.48 13.19 0.28
N ASN A 239 -14.95 14.31 0.79
CA ASN A 239 -15.76 15.40 1.32
C ASN A 239 -15.79 16.64 0.41
N GLN A 240 -15.38 16.51 -0.85
CA GLN A 240 -15.58 17.55 -1.87
C GLN A 240 -17.03 17.62 -2.31
N GLU A 241 -17.42 18.72 -2.93
CA GLU A 241 -18.79 18.91 -3.46
C GLU A 241 -19.09 17.93 -4.61
N THR A 242 -18.13 17.75 -5.50
CA THR A 242 -18.26 16.88 -6.68
C THR A 242 -17.22 15.76 -6.67
N PRO A 243 -17.64 14.52 -7.01
CA PRO A 243 -16.70 13.41 -7.11
C PRO A 243 -15.83 13.50 -8.37
N LYS A 244 -14.54 13.25 -8.23
CA LYS A 244 -13.60 13.15 -9.34
C LYS A 244 -12.45 12.20 -9.00
N ASP A 245 -11.52 12.01 -9.94
CA ASP A 245 -10.26 11.31 -9.66
C ASP A 245 -9.23 12.31 -9.10
N TYR A 246 -8.29 11.81 -8.32
CA TYR A 246 -7.22 12.60 -7.71
C TYR A 246 -5.89 11.87 -7.83
N VAL A 247 -4.81 12.62 -7.87
CA VAL A 247 -3.44 12.11 -7.64
C VAL A 247 -3.01 12.58 -6.26
N LEU A 248 -2.38 11.69 -5.50
CA LEU A 248 -1.81 12.00 -4.20
C LEU A 248 -0.35 11.52 -4.15
N SER A 249 0.57 12.48 -4.01
CA SER A 249 2.03 12.29 -4.03
C SER A 249 2.70 13.38 -3.22
N SER A 250 4.00 13.20 -2.87
CA SER A 250 4.83 14.25 -2.26
C SER A 250 5.51 15.15 -3.30
N ASN A 251 5.61 14.67 -4.53
CA ASN A 251 6.39 15.28 -5.60
C ASN A 251 7.91 15.24 -5.36
N GLU A 252 8.37 14.32 -4.52
CA GLU A 252 9.78 14.03 -4.26
C GLU A 252 10.05 12.54 -4.45
N THR A 253 11.17 12.21 -5.10
CA THR A 253 11.57 10.80 -5.30
C THR A 253 12.85 10.47 -4.61
N HIS A 254 12.91 9.24 -4.08
CA HIS A 254 14.08 8.68 -3.45
C HIS A 254 14.38 7.29 -4.01
N SER A 255 15.65 6.92 -4.09
CA SER A 255 16.06 5.59 -4.50
C SER A 255 16.00 4.59 -3.33
N ILE A 256 15.94 3.29 -3.66
CA ILE A 256 16.08 2.25 -2.64
C ILE A 256 17.45 2.34 -1.97
N ARG A 257 18.49 2.72 -2.71
CA ARG A 257 19.84 2.95 -2.19
C ARG A 257 19.86 3.99 -1.07
N GLU A 258 19.30 5.18 -1.32
CA GLU A 258 19.17 6.26 -0.32
C GLU A 258 18.41 5.78 0.93
N PHE A 259 17.34 5.02 0.74
CA PHE A 259 16.57 4.48 1.86
C PHE A 259 17.38 3.49 2.70
N VAL A 260 18.19 2.62 2.07
CA VAL A 260 19.11 1.72 2.78
C VAL A 260 20.12 2.51 3.61
N GLU A 261 20.79 3.48 3.00
CA GLU A 261 21.79 4.31 3.68
C GLU A 261 21.20 5.03 4.90
N LEU A 262 20.03 5.65 4.74
CA LEU A 262 19.33 6.31 5.83
C LEU A 262 18.94 5.33 6.93
N ALA A 263 18.41 4.16 6.60
CA ALA A 263 17.99 3.16 7.59
C ALA A 263 19.15 2.66 8.45
N PHE A 264 20.30 2.37 7.83
CA PHE A 264 21.51 1.96 8.56
C PHE A 264 22.11 3.12 9.38
N LYS A 265 22.14 4.32 8.82
CA LYS A 265 22.59 5.54 9.54
C LYS A 265 21.75 5.79 10.80
N PHE A 266 20.43 5.72 10.72
CA PHE A 266 19.55 5.83 11.88
C PHE A 266 19.75 4.74 12.92
N ALA A 267 20.17 3.55 12.48
CA ALA A 267 20.55 2.46 13.38
C ALA A 267 21.93 2.66 14.03
N GLY A 268 22.71 3.67 13.63
CA GLY A 268 24.08 3.91 14.08
C GLY A 268 25.06 2.87 13.50
N ILE A 269 24.81 2.37 12.30
CA ILE A 269 25.65 1.41 11.59
C ILE A 269 26.21 2.11 10.35
N ASP A 270 27.52 2.41 10.37
CA ASP A 270 28.19 3.03 9.24
C ASP A 270 28.55 1.98 8.18
N GLY A 271 28.23 2.27 6.93
CA GLY A 271 28.47 1.36 5.82
C GLY A 271 28.86 2.07 4.53
N VAL A 272 29.41 1.29 3.60
CA VAL A 272 29.86 1.73 2.28
C VAL A 272 29.46 0.72 1.21
N TRP A 273 29.17 1.21 0.01
CA TRP A 273 28.89 0.38 -1.16
C TRP A 273 30.17 -0.12 -1.82
N HIS A 274 30.15 -1.38 -2.27
CA HIS A 274 31.21 -2.02 -3.04
C HIS A 274 30.61 -2.75 -4.23
N GLY A 275 31.40 -2.90 -5.30
CA GLY A 275 30.96 -3.60 -6.52
C GLY A 275 29.97 -2.81 -7.35
N HIS A 276 29.31 -3.50 -8.27
CA HIS A 276 28.27 -2.93 -9.14
C HIS A 276 27.33 -4.04 -9.67
N GLY A 277 26.11 -3.66 -10.02
CA GLY A 277 25.10 -4.57 -10.57
C GLY A 277 24.80 -5.75 -9.61
N LEU A 278 24.89 -6.98 -10.10
CA LEU A 278 24.57 -8.17 -9.29
C LEU A 278 25.63 -8.49 -8.22
N SER A 279 26.83 -7.94 -8.34
CA SER A 279 27.92 -8.11 -7.35
C SER A 279 27.97 -6.96 -6.34
N GLU A 280 27.02 -6.05 -6.40
CA GLU A 280 26.98 -4.90 -5.49
C GLU A 280 26.54 -5.32 -4.10
N GLU A 281 27.23 -4.78 -3.08
CA GLU A 281 26.92 -5.01 -1.67
C GLU A 281 27.12 -3.75 -0.84
N PHE A 282 26.34 -3.61 0.24
CA PHE A 282 26.56 -2.62 1.27
C PHE A 282 27.19 -3.29 2.47
N SER A 283 28.38 -2.83 2.86
CA SER A 283 29.15 -3.43 3.94
C SER A 283 29.45 -2.42 5.04
N ALA A 284 29.45 -2.89 6.29
CA ALA A 284 29.88 -2.08 7.42
C ALA A 284 31.32 -1.61 7.22
N THR A 285 31.63 -0.37 7.62
CA THR A 285 32.99 0.18 7.53
C THR A 285 33.98 -0.64 8.35
N THR A 286 35.24 -0.65 7.96
CA THR A 286 36.31 -1.34 8.70
C THR A 286 36.35 -0.90 10.15
N GLU A 287 36.19 0.39 10.40
CA GLU A 287 36.14 0.94 11.76
C GLU A 287 34.98 0.36 12.57
N TYR A 288 33.77 0.31 11.98
CA TYR A 288 32.59 -0.26 12.62
C TYR A 288 32.77 -1.76 12.89
N VAL A 289 33.31 -2.52 11.93
CA VAL A 289 33.62 -3.96 12.05
C VAL A 289 34.57 -4.21 13.22
N ASN A 290 35.67 -3.46 13.30
CA ASN A 290 36.67 -3.63 14.36
C ASN A 290 36.10 -3.27 15.73
N LYS A 291 35.39 -2.13 15.84
CA LYS A 291 34.76 -1.67 17.09
C LYS A 291 33.77 -2.69 17.66
N ASN A 292 33.02 -3.37 16.80
CA ASN A 292 31.96 -4.30 17.22
C ASN A 292 32.38 -5.78 17.08
N SER A 293 33.62 -6.08 16.64
CA SER A 293 34.17 -7.43 16.45
C SER A 293 33.27 -8.31 15.56
N LEU A 294 32.83 -7.77 14.43
CA LEU A 294 31.90 -8.48 13.54
C LEU A 294 32.61 -9.60 12.76
N ALA A 295 31.97 -10.76 12.67
CA ALA A 295 32.42 -11.87 11.85
C ALA A 295 32.21 -11.67 10.33
N SER A 296 31.25 -10.79 9.95
CA SER A 296 30.97 -10.41 8.56
C SER A 296 30.65 -8.93 8.49
N SER A 297 31.11 -8.27 7.44
CA SER A 297 30.82 -6.87 7.15
C SER A 297 29.59 -6.68 6.28
N THR A 298 29.17 -7.71 5.52
CA THR A 298 28.09 -7.57 4.52
C THR A 298 26.72 -7.38 5.18
N LEU A 299 26.10 -6.25 4.91
CA LEU A 299 24.79 -5.83 5.43
C LEU A 299 23.66 -6.03 4.41
N ILE A 300 23.94 -5.67 3.13
CA ILE A 300 23.04 -5.86 1.98
C ILE A 300 23.78 -6.62 0.89
N LYS A 301 23.06 -7.48 0.17
CA LYS A 301 23.50 -8.06 -1.10
C LYS A 301 22.38 -8.08 -2.12
N ILE A 302 22.75 -8.07 -3.40
CA ILE A 302 21.81 -8.16 -4.50
C ILE A 302 21.42 -9.61 -4.75
N ASN A 303 20.12 -9.86 -4.93
CA ASN A 303 19.59 -11.14 -5.34
C ASN A 303 18.68 -10.95 -6.58
N PRO A 304 19.03 -11.57 -7.72
CA PRO A 304 18.29 -11.42 -8.99
C PRO A 304 16.80 -11.78 -8.90
N LYS A 305 16.44 -12.64 -7.98
CA LYS A 305 15.03 -13.05 -7.80
C LYS A 305 14.10 -11.91 -7.36
N PHE A 306 14.67 -10.80 -6.86
CA PHE A 306 13.90 -9.61 -6.47
C PHE A 306 13.83 -8.54 -7.56
N TYR A 307 14.35 -8.80 -8.75
CA TYR A 307 14.11 -7.96 -9.92
C TYR A 307 12.71 -8.27 -10.49
N ARG A 308 11.98 -7.24 -10.86
CA ARG A 308 10.67 -7.40 -11.49
C ARG A 308 10.84 -7.75 -12.97
N PRO A 309 9.94 -8.57 -13.57
CA PRO A 309 9.96 -8.88 -15.01
C PRO A 309 9.85 -7.62 -15.90
N ALA A 310 9.11 -6.61 -15.47
CA ALA A 310 9.04 -5.30 -16.09
C ALA A 310 9.13 -4.23 -14.99
N GLU A 311 10.31 -3.62 -14.86
CA GLU A 311 10.55 -2.58 -13.87
C GLU A 311 9.96 -1.25 -14.34
N VAL A 312 9.49 -0.46 -13.38
CA VAL A 312 9.15 0.94 -13.55
C VAL A 312 10.18 1.72 -12.73
N ASP A 313 11.08 2.42 -13.41
CA ASP A 313 12.25 3.03 -12.75
C ASP A 313 11.87 4.33 -12.02
N LEU A 314 10.91 5.09 -12.55
CA LEU A 314 10.51 6.38 -12.00
C LEU A 314 8.99 6.50 -11.96
N LEU A 315 8.45 6.76 -10.77
CA LEU A 315 7.08 7.20 -10.55
C LEU A 315 7.11 8.48 -9.70
N LEU A 316 6.68 9.59 -10.29
CA LEU A 316 6.70 10.92 -9.68
C LEU A 316 5.44 11.69 -10.06
#